data_e5a4075a41b3499c7bddc4236fd8f2f4
#
_entry.id   e5a4075a41b3499c7bddc4236fd8f2f4
#
_cell.length_a   1.000
_cell.length_b   1.000
_cell.length_c   1.000
_cell.angle_alpha   90.00
_cell.angle_beta   90.00
_cell.angle_gamma   90.00
#
_symmetry.space_group_name_H-M   'P 1'
#
loop_
_entity.id
_entity.type
_entity.pdbx_description
1 polymer ?
#
loop_
_entity_poly.entity_id
_entity_poly.type
_entity_poly.pdbx_seq_one_letter_code
_entity_poly.pdbx_strand_id
1 'polypeptide(L)'
;VYDDPVGGEPTPRQYRIRNMRDLARFVHKDALHQAYFNAALLLIQWGAPLDEGNPYNALYKRQRGFATLGGPHILTQVSEVASRALKAVWRQKWLVHRRLRPEAYGGLMQMQKLGYEGAKREYGLPDWVFETAAAKAVRGRPSGTYFLPMAFTSGGPVHPAYGAGHAAVAGACATMLKAWFKDDEPLQGRIQAAVHPDTLRPLDVLQPKETPDDDLPAYGGSDAAQMTVGGELNKIACNVAMGRSMGGVHWRTDNTRSLRLGEQVATIMLKRQSKDYAEKPFRLSYRSFDGLLVTVENGAVKVPGDPALEAFYAQ
;
A
#
# COMPACT_ATOMS: atom_id res chain seq x y z
N VAL A 1 -14.74 -10.84 7.13
CA VAL A 1 -15.90 -11.71 6.88
C VAL A 1 -15.95 -12.91 7.83
N TYR A 2 -14.90 -13.16 8.63
CA TYR A 2 -14.81 -14.41 9.42
C TYR A 2 -14.86 -14.25 10.93
N ASP A 3 -15.00 -13.04 11.44
CA ASP A 3 -15.07 -12.78 12.88
C ASP A 3 -16.32 -11.98 13.24
N ASP A 4 -17.49 -12.37 12.71
CA ASP A 4 -18.76 -11.90 13.23
C ASP A 4 -19.37 -13.03 14.09
N PRO A 5 -19.26 -12.94 15.42
CA PRO A 5 -19.69 -14.02 16.32
C PRO A 5 -21.18 -13.97 16.66
N VAL A 6 -21.96 -13.15 16.00
CA VAL A 6 -23.39 -13.02 16.32
C VAL A 6 -24.21 -13.58 15.18
N GLY A 7 -24.85 -14.71 15.44
CA GLY A 7 -25.71 -15.43 14.54
C GLY A 7 -26.80 -14.58 13.90
N GLY A 8 -26.68 -14.43 12.62
CA GLY A 8 -27.64 -13.90 11.67
C GLY A 8 -27.17 -14.28 10.30
N GLU A 9 -28.08 -14.70 9.42
CA GLU A 9 -27.80 -14.97 8.02
C GLU A 9 -26.91 -13.84 7.44
N PRO A 10 -25.79 -14.15 6.76
CA PRO A 10 -24.93 -13.15 6.19
C PRO A 10 -25.61 -12.52 4.99
N THR A 11 -26.40 -11.48 5.22
CA THR A 11 -26.70 -10.56 4.14
C THR A 11 -25.36 -9.98 3.65
N PRO A 12 -25.08 -9.94 2.35
CA PRO A 12 -23.87 -9.32 1.84
C PRO A 12 -23.91 -7.83 2.17
N ARG A 13 -23.38 -7.48 3.36
CA ARG A 13 -23.21 -6.09 3.73
C ARG A 13 -22.07 -5.53 2.91
N GLN A 14 -22.32 -4.49 2.16
CA GLN A 14 -21.26 -3.69 1.56
C GLN A 14 -20.49 -3.00 2.68
N TYR A 15 -19.32 -3.55 3.01
CA TYR A 15 -18.44 -2.94 4.00
C TYR A 15 -17.75 -1.72 3.39
N ARG A 16 -17.96 -0.57 3.98
CA ARG A 16 -17.29 0.68 3.62
C ARG A 16 -16.27 1.04 4.69
N ILE A 17 -15.09 1.49 4.27
CA ILE A 17 -14.05 1.94 5.19
C ILE A 17 -14.37 3.38 5.57
N ARG A 18 -14.79 3.60 6.82
CA ARG A 18 -15.20 4.91 7.36
C ARG A 18 -14.22 5.46 8.37
N ASN A 19 -13.54 4.58 9.08
CA ASN A 19 -12.65 4.90 10.18
C ASN A 19 -11.47 3.92 10.24
N MET A 20 -10.54 4.17 11.17
CA MET A 20 -9.33 3.37 11.32
C MET A 20 -9.61 1.91 11.71
N ARG A 21 -10.71 1.62 12.40
CA ARG A 21 -11.11 0.24 12.74
C ARG A 21 -11.53 -0.53 11.49
N ASP A 22 -12.33 0.11 10.64
CA ASP A 22 -12.76 -0.51 9.38
C ASP A 22 -11.54 -0.76 8.47
N LEU A 23 -10.60 0.18 8.44
CA LEU A 23 -9.35 0.03 7.72
C LEU A 23 -8.52 -1.15 8.26
N ALA A 24 -8.40 -1.29 9.59
CA ALA A 24 -7.72 -2.42 10.21
C ALA A 24 -8.41 -3.76 9.86
N ARG A 25 -9.75 -3.79 9.82
CA ARG A 25 -10.53 -4.98 9.38
C ARG A 25 -10.26 -5.32 7.92
N PHE A 26 -10.26 -4.34 7.03
CA PHE A 26 -9.98 -4.55 5.61
C PHE A 26 -8.64 -5.25 5.40
N VAL A 27 -7.56 -4.73 6.04
CA VAL A 27 -6.20 -5.26 5.88
C VAL A 27 -5.89 -6.46 6.79
N HIS A 28 -6.88 -6.98 7.51
CA HIS A 28 -6.68 -8.16 8.38
C HIS A 28 -6.64 -9.46 7.58
N LYS A 29 -7.53 -9.61 6.59
CA LYS A 29 -7.70 -10.83 5.79
C LYS A 29 -7.84 -10.56 4.29
N ASP A 30 -7.30 -9.45 3.79
CA ASP A 30 -7.33 -9.11 2.38
C ASP A 30 -6.37 -9.97 1.53
N ALA A 31 -6.64 -10.10 0.26
CA ALA A 31 -5.63 -10.46 -0.71
C ALA A 31 -4.75 -9.22 -0.92
N LEU A 32 -3.45 -9.29 -0.58
CA LEU A 32 -2.57 -8.13 -0.42
C LEU A 32 -2.55 -7.16 -1.63
N HIS A 33 -2.80 -7.66 -2.83
CA HIS A 33 -2.83 -6.85 -4.06
C HIS A 33 -4.24 -6.44 -4.49
N GLN A 34 -5.30 -6.86 -3.79
CA GLN A 34 -6.70 -6.67 -4.19
C GLN A 34 -7.06 -5.20 -4.42
N ALA A 35 -6.68 -4.31 -3.51
CA ALA A 35 -6.99 -2.88 -3.64
C ALA A 35 -6.41 -2.28 -4.93
N TYR A 36 -5.20 -2.67 -5.30
CA TYR A 36 -4.49 -2.16 -6.49
C TYR A 36 -4.98 -2.80 -7.77
N PHE A 37 -5.36 -4.07 -7.71
CA PHE A 37 -5.98 -4.75 -8.83
C PHE A 37 -7.35 -4.12 -9.17
N ASN A 38 -8.15 -3.82 -8.14
CA ASN A 38 -9.41 -3.09 -8.30
C ASN A 38 -9.17 -1.67 -8.83
N ALA A 39 -8.14 -0.96 -8.34
CA ALA A 39 -7.75 0.34 -8.87
C ALA A 39 -7.36 0.26 -10.35
N ALA A 40 -6.63 -0.77 -10.76
CA ALA A 40 -6.29 -0.99 -12.18
C ALA A 40 -7.54 -1.19 -13.04
N LEU A 41 -8.49 -2.01 -12.58
CA LEU A 41 -9.76 -2.23 -13.28
C LEU A 41 -10.56 -0.91 -13.43
N LEU A 42 -10.63 -0.10 -12.37
CA LEU A 42 -11.30 1.20 -12.41
C LEU A 42 -10.61 2.17 -13.36
N LEU A 43 -9.29 2.27 -13.33
CA LEU A 43 -8.54 3.14 -14.22
C LEU A 43 -8.72 2.74 -15.69
N ILE A 44 -8.75 1.44 -15.98
CA ILE A 44 -9.06 0.94 -17.33
C ILE A 44 -10.49 1.29 -17.72
N GLN A 45 -11.47 1.07 -16.84
CA GLN A 45 -12.88 1.36 -17.09
C GLN A 45 -13.13 2.86 -17.34
N TRP A 46 -12.45 3.73 -16.61
CA TRP A 46 -12.54 5.18 -16.77
C TRP A 46 -11.79 5.69 -18.00
N GLY A 47 -11.05 4.84 -18.69
CA GLY A 47 -10.18 5.26 -19.79
C GLY A 47 -9.10 6.22 -19.34
N ALA A 48 -8.53 6.00 -18.15
CA ALA A 48 -7.44 6.83 -17.63
C ALA A 48 -6.30 6.87 -18.65
N PRO A 49 -5.71 8.05 -18.93
CA PRO A 49 -4.63 8.15 -19.91
C PRO A 49 -3.42 7.35 -19.44
N LEU A 50 -2.77 6.71 -20.40
CA LEU A 50 -1.51 6.04 -20.16
C LEU A 50 -0.39 7.08 -20.00
N ASP A 51 0.72 6.68 -19.38
CA ASP A 51 1.94 7.49 -19.34
C ASP A 51 2.34 7.96 -20.75
N GLU A 52 2.81 9.18 -20.87
CA GLU A 52 3.12 9.81 -22.16
C GLU A 52 4.18 9.06 -22.96
N GLY A 53 5.05 8.32 -22.28
CA GLY A 53 6.09 7.50 -22.90
C GLY A 53 5.62 6.11 -23.32
N ASN A 54 4.34 5.76 -23.11
CA ASN A 54 3.79 4.52 -23.65
C ASN A 54 3.65 4.61 -25.17
N PRO A 55 4.26 3.70 -25.97
CA PRO A 55 4.26 3.78 -27.43
C PRO A 55 2.87 3.84 -28.05
N TYR A 56 1.87 3.20 -27.44
CA TYR A 56 0.49 3.19 -27.94
C TYR A 56 -0.33 4.44 -27.59
N ASN A 57 0.23 5.37 -26.83
CA ASN A 57 -0.48 6.59 -26.46
C ASN A 57 -0.55 7.61 -27.58
N ALA A 58 0.58 7.94 -28.21
CA ALA A 58 0.68 9.01 -29.19
C ALA A 58 1.01 8.56 -30.62
N LEU A 59 1.78 7.49 -30.78
CA LEU A 59 2.35 7.09 -32.07
C LEU A 59 1.46 6.17 -32.88
N TYR A 60 0.68 5.31 -32.24
CA TYR A 60 -0.11 4.28 -32.91
C TYR A 60 -1.60 4.61 -32.88
N LYS A 61 -2.01 5.63 -33.63
CA LYS A 61 -3.42 6.11 -33.64
C LYS A 61 -4.46 5.05 -34.04
N ARG A 62 -4.05 3.99 -34.72
CA ARG A 62 -4.93 2.92 -35.22
C ARG A 62 -4.69 1.57 -34.54
N GLN A 63 -3.72 1.49 -33.65
CA GLN A 63 -3.39 0.29 -32.89
C GLN A 63 -3.49 0.56 -31.40
N ARG A 64 -3.87 -0.46 -30.65
CA ARG A 64 -3.93 -0.40 -29.16
C ARG A 64 -3.10 -1.53 -28.60
N GLY A 65 -2.40 -1.26 -27.51
CA GLY A 65 -1.79 -2.30 -26.72
C GLY A 65 -2.84 -3.25 -26.16
N PHE A 66 -2.51 -4.54 -26.08
CA PHE A 66 -3.37 -5.56 -25.46
C PHE A 66 -2.56 -6.42 -24.50
N ALA A 67 -2.02 -7.57 -24.95
CA ALA A 67 -1.14 -8.41 -24.15
C ALA A 67 0.24 -7.76 -23.88
N THR A 68 0.64 -6.82 -24.74
CA THR A 68 1.78 -5.94 -24.55
C THR A 68 1.28 -4.50 -24.43
N LEU A 69 1.64 -3.82 -23.32
CA LEU A 69 1.35 -2.41 -23.03
C LEU A 69 -0.15 -2.03 -23.06
N GLY A 70 -1.03 -3.01 -22.82
CA GLY A 70 -2.48 -2.83 -22.75
C GLY A 70 -3.10 -3.29 -21.43
N GLY A 71 -4.45 -3.30 -21.38
CA GLY A 71 -5.21 -3.64 -20.18
C GLY A 71 -4.87 -5.00 -19.56
N PRO A 72 -4.86 -6.12 -20.32
CA PRO A 72 -4.46 -7.42 -19.78
C PRO A 72 -3.04 -7.43 -19.23
N HIS A 73 -2.13 -6.67 -19.82
CA HIS A 73 -0.75 -6.59 -19.38
C HIS A 73 -0.63 -5.92 -18.02
N ILE A 74 -1.24 -4.76 -17.80
CA ILE A 74 -1.15 -4.09 -16.49
C ILE A 74 -1.76 -4.92 -15.38
N LEU A 75 -2.85 -5.67 -15.63
CA LEU A 75 -3.45 -6.56 -14.63
C LEU A 75 -2.50 -7.68 -14.21
N THR A 76 -1.79 -8.29 -15.16
CA THR A 76 -0.75 -9.28 -14.84
C THR A 76 0.45 -8.64 -14.13
N GLN A 77 0.86 -7.44 -14.53
CA GLN A 77 1.96 -6.71 -13.89
C GLN A 77 1.70 -6.39 -12.43
N VAL A 78 0.49 -5.99 -12.07
CA VAL A 78 0.10 -5.74 -10.67
C VAL A 78 0.22 -7.01 -9.84
N SER A 79 -0.20 -8.15 -10.38
CA SER A 79 -0.12 -9.45 -9.67
C SER A 79 1.32 -9.95 -9.56
N GLU A 80 2.11 -9.80 -10.61
CA GLU A 80 3.51 -10.20 -10.63
C GLU A 80 4.35 -9.37 -9.67
N VAL A 81 4.23 -8.04 -9.70
CA VAL A 81 5.00 -7.15 -8.83
C VAL A 81 4.66 -7.36 -7.37
N ALA A 82 3.38 -7.65 -7.06
CA ALA A 82 2.95 -8.01 -5.71
C ALA A 82 3.72 -9.23 -5.18
N SER A 83 3.81 -10.29 -5.98
CA SER A 83 4.53 -11.51 -5.62
C SER A 83 6.03 -11.27 -5.45
N ARG A 84 6.63 -10.46 -6.31
CA ARG A 84 8.06 -10.09 -6.21
C ARG A 84 8.35 -9.27 -4.96
N ALA A 85 7.52 -8.28 -4.65
CA ALA A 85 7.65 -7.47 -3.45
C ALA A 85 7.50 -8.31 -2.17
N LEU A 86 6.56 -9.26 -2.18
CA LEU A 86 6.35 -10.17 -1.05
C LEU A 86 7.58 -11.05 -0.79
N LYS A 87 8.18 -11.62 -1.85
CA LYS A 87 9.42 -12.40 -1.73
C LYS A 87 10.59 -11.56 -1.23
N ALA A 88 10.74 -10.33 -1.72
CA ALA A 88 11.79 -9.40 -1.28
C ALA A 88 11.65 -9.07 0.22
N VAL A 89 10.44 -8.79 0.68
CA VAL A 89 10.19 -8.47 2.09
C VAL A 89 10.33 -9.69 3.00
N TRP A 90 10.02 -10.90 2.53
CA TRP A 90 10.26 -12.13 3.31
C TRP A 90 11.76 -12.35 3.57
N ARG A 91 12.59 -12.07 2.58
CA ARG A 91 14.05 -12.09 2.79
C ARG A 91 14.46 -11.12 3.90
N GLN A 92 13.94 -9.89 3.90
CA GLN A 92 14.22 -8.92 4.96
C GLN A 92 13.73 -9.41 6.33
N LYS A 93 12.55 -10.01 6.40
CA LYS A 93 11.98 -10.55 7.63
C LYS A 93 12.85 -11.64 8.26
N TRP A 94 13.13 -12.67 7.49
CA TRP A 94 13.67 -13.91 8.01
C TRP A 94 15.20 -13.97 8.02
N LEU A 95 15.83 -13.39 7.01
CA LEU A 95 17.28 -13.54 6.82
C LEU A 95 18.08 -12.33 7.31
N VAL A 96 17.43 -11.16 7.51
CA VAL A 96 18.13 -9.94 7.86
C VAL A 96 17.72 -9.42 9.25
N HIS A 97 16.46 -9.10 9.46
CA HIS A 97 16.05 -8.30 10.62
C HIS A 97 15.46 -9.10 11.79
N ARG A 98 14.61 -10.08 11.54
CA ARG A 98 13.91 -10.90 12.56
C ARG A 98 13.31 -10.08 13.70
N ARG A 99 12.74 -8.92 13.39
CA ARG A 99 12.23 -7.95 14.35
C ARG A 99 10.96 -8.46 15.03
N LEU A 100 10.85 -8.27 16.34
CA LEU A 100 9.64 -8.58 17.09
C LEU A 100 8.45 -7.74 16.65
N ARG A 101 7.26 -8.33 16.71
CA ARG A 101 5.99 -7.61 16.59
C ARG A 101 5.79 -6.70 17.80
N PRO A 102 5.01 -5.60 17.66
CA PRO A 102 4.68 -4.74 18.81
C PRO A 102 4.08 -5.53 19.98
N GLU A 103 3.18 -6.47 19.71
CA GLU A 103 2.58 -7.37 20.72
C GLU A 103 3.64 -8.17 21.47
N ALA A 104 4.52 -8.85 20.75
CA ALA A 104 5.60 -9.64 21.36
C ALA A 104 6.59 -8.76 22.14
N TYR A 105 6.84 -7.55 21.67
CA TYR A 105 7.69 -6.59 22.37
C TYR A 105 7.05 -6.11 23.67
N GLY A 106 5.76 -5.81 23.67
CA GLY A 106 5.00 -5.48 24.88
C GLY A 106 4.98 -6.63 25.87
N GLY A 107 4.84 -7.87 25.40
CA GLY A 107 4.98 -9.08 26.21
C GLY A 107 6.35 -9.19 26.86
N LEU A 108 7.43 -8.97 26.10
CA LEU A 108 8.80 -8.98 26.63
C LEU A 108 9.00 -7.90 27.69
N MET A 109 8.50 -6.68 27.50
CA MET A 109 8.53 -5.61 28.50
C MET A 109 7.84 -6.04 29.78
N GLN A 110 6.65 -6.65 29.68
CA GLN A 110 5.89 -7.13 30.84
C GLN A 110 6.65 -8.22 31.60
N MET A 111 7.22 -9.21 30.91
CA MET A 111 7.97 -10.28 31.52
C MET A 111 9.23 -9.77 32.23
N GLN A 112 9.95 -8.83 31.63
CA GLN A 112 11.12 -8.21 32.27
C GLN A 112 10.70 -7.42 33.52
N LYS A 113 9.58 -6.71 33.49
CA LYS A 113 9.07 -5.96 34.64
C LYS A 113 8.63 -6.86 35.80
N LEU A 114 8.17 -8.09 35.52
CA LEU A 114 7.84 -9.10 36.48
C LEU A 114 9.05 -9.85 37.06
N GLY A 115 10.25 -9.53 36.57
CA GLY A 115 11.50 -10.13 37.07
C GLY A 115 11.82 -11.51 36.52
N TYR A 116 11.25 -11.89 35.36
CA TYR A 116 11.64 -13.15 34.74
C TYR A 116 13.08 -13.08 34.22
N GLU A 117 13.96 -13.83 34.84
CA GLU A 117 15.39 -13.80 34.59
C GLU A 117 15.76 -14.12 33.14
N GLY A 118 15.09 -15.08 32.50
CA GLY A 118 15.30 -15.41 31.08
C GLY A 118 15.03 -14.22 30.17
N ALA A 119 13.96 -13.45 30.42
CA ALA A 119 13.64 -12.26 29.63
C ALA A 119 14.73 -11.17 29.75
N LYS A 120 15.28 -11.01 30.95
CA LYS A 120 16.34 -10.02 31.19
C LYS A 120 17.70 -10.46 30.64
N ARG A 121 18.04 -11.73 30.79
CA ARG A 121 19.35 -12.28 30.36
C ARG A 121 19.50 -12.37 28.84
N GLU A 122 18.45 -12.83 28.16
CA GLU A 122 18.51 -13.10 26.72
C GLU A 122 18.07 -11.91 25.85
N TYR A 123 17.13 -11.09 26.38
CA TYR A 123 16.50 -9.99 25.65
C TYR A 123 16.43 -8.70 26.46
N GLY A 124 17.42 -8.45 27.30
CA GLY A 124 17.41 -7.31 28.22
C GLY A 124 17.14 -5.97 27.54
N LEU A 125 15.99 -5.40 27.84
CA LEU A 125 15.62 -4.08 27.37
C LEU A 125 16.26 -3.02 28.28
N PRO A 126 16.86 -1.96 27.75
CA PRO A 126 17.39 -0.88 28.55
C PRO A 126 16.29 -0.12 29.27
N ASP A 127 16.56 0.39 30.46
CA ASP A 127 15.56 1.02 31.33
C ASP A 127 14.83 2.21 30.68
N TRP A 128 15.50 2.97 29.83
CA TRP A 128 14.88 4.11 29.14
C TRP A 128 13.68 3.72 28.29
N VAL A 129 13.57 2.47 27.84
CA VAL A 129 12.42 1.99 27.04
C VAL A 129 11.12 2.10 27.85
N PHE A 130 11.18 1.81 29.16
CA PHE A 130 10.05 1.87 30.07
C PHE A 130 9.62 3.31 30.40
N GLU A 131 10.52 4.26 30.19
CA GLU A 131 10.30 5.69 30.44
C GLU A 131 9.73 6.43 29.23
N THR A 132 9.64 5.78 28.07
CA THR A 132 9.07 6.39 26.87
C THR A 132 7.59 6.75 27.07
N ALA A 133 7.12 7.81 26.39
CA ALA A 133 5.71 8.22 26.43
C ALA A 133 4.77 7.08 26.00
N ALA A 134 5.19 6.30 24.99
CA ALA A 134 4.42 5.16 24.50
C ALA A 134 4.28 4.07 25.58
N ALA A 135 5.38 3.70 26.26
CA ALA A 135 5.36 2.70 27.33
C ALA A 135 4.49 3.16 28.51
N LYS A 136 4.61 4.43 28.92
CA LYS A 136 3.80 5.04 29.97
C LYS A 136 2.32 5.04 29.60
N ALA A 137 1.97 5.41 28.38
CA ALA A 137 0.59 5.41 27.90
C ALA A 137 -0.01 3.98 27.88
N VAL A 138 0.76 2.97 27.46
CA VAL A 138 0.31 1.58 27.48
C VAL A 138 0.06 1.11 28.92
N ARG A 139 1.00 1.34 29.82
CA ARG A 139 0.88 0.94 31.24
C ARG A 139 -0.19 1.71 32.00
N GLY A 140 -0.43 2.98 31.66
CA GLY A 140 -1.44 3.83 32.28
C GLY A 140 -2.89 3.42 32.05
N ARG A 141 -3.13 2.40 31.22
CA ARG A 141 -4.47 1.84 31.00
C ARG A 141 -4.94 1.03 32.25
N PRO A 142 -6.24 0.74 32.34
CA PRO A 142 -6.80 0.02 33.52
C PRO A 142 -6.11 -1.32 33.82
N SER A 143 -5.56 -2.00 32.82
CA SER A 143 -4.81 -3.25 32.99
C SER A 143 -3.49 -3.09 33.75
N GLY A 144 -2.91 -1.90 33.80
CA GLY A 144 -1.62 -1.62 34.44
C GLY A 144 -0.42 -2.40 33.87
N THR A 145 -0.55 -2.96 32.68
CA THR A 145 0.45 -3.84 32.06
C THR A 145 1.02 -3.24 30.80
N TYR A 146 2.13 -3.82 30.29
CA TYR A 146 2.73 -3.48 29.01
C TYR A 146 2.15 -4.27 27.82
N PHE A 147 1.17 -5.17 28.06
CA PHE A 147 0.48 -5.86 26.99
C PHE A 147 -0.30 -4.86 26.11
N LEU A 148 -0.10 -4.95 24.81
CA LEU A 148 -0.79 -4.08 23.86
C LEU A 148 -2.24 -4.52 23.63
N PRO A 149 -3.17 -3.57 23.50
CA PRO A 149 -4.51 -3.88 23.02
C PRO A 149 -4.43 -4.22 21.54
N MET A 150 -4.80 -5.44 21.20
CA MET A 150 -4.87 -5.87 19.81
C MET A 150 -6.27 -5.61 19.26
N ALA A 151 -6.36 -5.24 17.96
CA ALA A 151 -7.65 -5.03 17.32
C ALA A 151 -8.43 -6.35 17.12
N PHE A 152 -7.71 -7.47 17.08
CA PHE A 152 -8.27 -8.80 16.82
C PHE A 152 -7.71 -9.84 17.80
N THR A 153 -8.54 -10.81 18.15
CA THR A 153 -8.19 -11.89 19.10
C THR A 153 -7.07 -12.79 18.60
N SER A 154 -6.88 -12.88 17.27
CA SER A 154 -5.78 -13.63 16.66
C SER A 154 -4.39 -13.07 16.95
N GLY A 155 -4.30 -11.83 17.46
CA GLY A 155 -3.02 -11.20 17.76
C GLY A 155 -2.18 -10.87 16.56
N GLY A 156 -0.87 -10.71 16.77
CA GLY A 156 0.10 -10.46 15.72
C GLY A 156 0.46 -11.72 14.93
N PRO A 157 0.75 -11.62 13.61
CA PRO A 157 1.26 -12.75 12.85
C PRO A 157 2.57 -13.30 13.46
N VAL A 158 2.76 -14.61 13.39
CA VAL A 158 3.93 -15.31 13.98
C VAL A 158 5.24 -15.13 13.21
N HIS A 159 5.23 -14.42 12.08
CA HIS A 159 6.44 -14.07 11.34
C HIS A 159 6.97 -12.67 11.72
N PRO A 160 8.26 -12.38 11.50
CA PRO A 160 8.88 -11.11 11.90
C PRO A 160 8.16 -9.87 11.38
N ALA A 161 8.28 -8.76 12.12
CA ALA A 161 7.58 -7.52 11.79
C ALA A 161 8.21 -6.77 10.61
N TYR A 162 9.54 -6.64 10.59
CA TYR A 162 10.23 -5.79 9.60
C TYR A 162 10.77 -6.62 8.43
N GLY A 163 10.46 -6.25 7.19
CA GLY A 163 9.51 -5.21 6.74
C GLY A 163 8.05 -5.70 6.73
N ALA A 164 7.16 -4.76 6.49
CA ALA A 164 5.73 -5.05 6.39
C ALA A 164 5.34 -5.59 5.00
N GLY A 165 4.75 -6.79 4.97
CA GLY A 165 4.32 -7.42 3.70
C GLY A 165 3.30 -6.57 2.95
N HIS A 166 2.24 -6.14 3.63
CA HIS A 166 1.22 -5.26 3.06
C HIS A 166 1.81 -3.98 2.48
N ALA A 167 2.72 -3.31 3.21
CA ALA A 167 3.33 -2.07 2.75
C ALA A 167 4.27 -2.28 1.55
N ALA A 168 5.02 -3.39 1.51
CA ALA A 168 5.88 -3.68 0.35
C ALA A 168 5.05 -3.97 -0.91
N VAL A 169 3.98 -4.75 -0.77
CA VAL A 169 3.03 -4.99 -1.88
C VAL A 169 2.34 -3.69 -2.30
N ALA A 170 1.92 -2.88 -1.32
CA ALA A 170 1.30 -1.58 -1.56
C ALA A 170 2.22 -0.64 -2.36
N GLY A 171 3.46 -0.50 -1.91
CA GLY A 171 4.45 0.32 -2.60
C GLY A 171 4.72 -0.15 -4.03
N ALA A 172 4.85 -1.46 -4.23
CA ALA A 172 5.12 -2.03 -5.53
C ALA A 172 3.95 -1.86 -6.50
N CYS A 173 2.74 -2.21 -6.08
CA CYS A 173 1.56 -2.12 -6.94
C CYS A 173 1.18 -0.67 -7.26
N ALA A 174 1.22 0.24 -6.28
CA ALA A 174 0.96 1.65 -6.52
C ALA A 174 1.99 2.25 -7.50
N THR A 175 3.26 1.90 -7.36
CA THR A 175 4.31 2.35 -8.28
C THR A 175 4.10 1.81 -9.69
N MET A 176 3.73 0.54 -9.82
CA MET A 176 3.41 -0.06 -11.12
C MET A 176 2.27 0.70 -11.81
N LEU A 177 1.20 1.03 -11.07
CA LEU A 177 0.07 1.77 -11.61
C LEU A 177 0.43 3.22 -11.95
N LYS A 178 1.19 3.93 -11.08
CA LYS A 178 1.67 5.29 -11.35
C LYS A 178 2.56 5.37 -12.59
N ALA A 179 3.40 4.37 -12.81
CA ALA A 179 4.25 4.31 -14.00
C ALA A 179 3.48 3.95 -15.28
N TRP A 180 2.35 3.27 -15.15
CA TRP A 180 1.56 2.83 -16.31
C TRP A 180 0.58 3.89 -16.80
N PHE A 181 -0.09 4.53 -15.84
CA PHE A 181 -1.03 5.61 -16.10
C PHE A 181 -0.38 6.97 -15.85
N LYS A 182 -0.92 8.01 -16.46
CA LYS A 182 -0.50 9.38 -16.19
C LYS A 182 -0.80 9.72 -14.72
N ASP A 183 0.23 9.79 -13.87
CA ASP A 183 0.05 9.88 -12.42
C ASP A 183 -0.41 11.26 -11.95
N ASP A 184 -0.16 12.31 -12.73
CA ASP A 184 -0.63 13.68 -12.49
C ASP A 184 -2.01 13.99 -13.09
N GLU A 185 -2.67 13.01 -13.72
CA GLU A 185 -4.02 13.20 -14.27
C GLU A 185 -5.03 13.52 -13.18
N PRO A 186 -5.81 14.60 -13.33
CA PRO A 186 -6.89 14.92 -12.37
C PRO A 186 -7.95 13.82 -12.33
N LEU A 187 -8.24 13.34 -11.11
CA LEU A 187 -9.20 12.24 -10.91
C LEU A 187 -10.64 12.69 -11.18
N GLN A 188 -11.02 13.89 -10.72
CA GLN A 188 -12.37 14.40 -10.83
C GLN A 188 -12.87 14.44 -12.29
N GLY A 189 -12.05 14.92 -13.22
CA GLY A 189 -12.42 14.95 -14.63
C GLY A 189 -12.67 13.56 -15.23
N ARG A 190 -12.00 12.54 -14.74
CA ARG A 190 -12.18 11.15 -15.18
C ARG A 190 -13.42 10.51 -14.59
N ILE A 191 -13.67 10.72 -13.31
CA ILE A 191 -14.86 10.20 -12.65
C ILE A 191 -16.12 10.84 -13.24
N GLN A 192 -16.10 12.13 -13.51
CA GLN A 192 -17.22 12.82 -14.14
C GLN A 192 -17.49 12.34 -15.58
N ALA A 193 -16.47 11.87 -16.29
CA ALA A 193 -16.62 11.26 -17.61
C ALA A 193 -17.15 9.83 -17.55
N ALA A 194 -17.02 9.15 -16.42
CA ALA A 194 -17.58 7.83 -16.21
C ALA A 194 -19.08 7.96 -15.86
N VAL A 195 -19.88 7.05 -16.35
CA VAL A 195 -21.32 7.02 -16.12
C VAL A 195 -21.67 5.78 -15.33
N HIS A 196 -22.44 5.94 -14.26
CA HIS A 196 -22.95 4.81 -13.50
C HIS A 196 -23.86 3.96 -14.40
N PRO A 197 -23.63 2.64 -14.52
CA PRO A 197 -24.33 1.80 -15.49
C PRO A 197 -25.85 1.79 -15.30
N ASP A 198 -26.33 1.86 -14.06
CA ASP A 198 -27.75 1.75 -13.75
C ASP A 198 -28.48 3.10 -13.74
N THR A 199 -27.80 4.18 -13.39
CA THR A 199 -28.43 5.51 -13.23
C THR A 199 -28.09 6.48 -14.34
N LEU A 200 -27.11 6.16 -15.19
CA LEU A 200 -26.58 7.01 -16.26
C LEU A 200 -26.13 8.42 -15.78
N ARG A 201 -25.83 8.56 -14.50
CA ARG A 201 -25.34 9.81 -13.92
C ARG A 201 -23.81 9.79 -13.86
N PRO A 202 -23.16 10.94 -14.00
CA PRO A 202 -21.72 11.03 -13.75
C PRO A 202 -21.38 10.56 -12.34
N LEU A 203 -20.25 9.86 -12.21
CA LEU A 203 -19.70 9.47 -10.91
C LEU A 203 -18.95 10.65 -10.31
N ASP A 204 -19.27 10.99 -9.08
CA ASP A 204 -18.52 11.96 -8.28
C ASP A 204 -17.45 11.30 -7.43
N VAL A 205 -16.47 12.09 -7.01
CA VAL A 205 -15.58 11.69 -5.91
C VAL A 205 -16.42 11.59 -4.65
N LEU A 206 -16.46 10.42 -4.04
CA LEU A 206 -17.30 10.15 -2.89
C LEU A 206 -16.45 10.05 -1.62
N GLN A 207 -17.03 10.43 -0.49
CA GLN A 207 -16.42 10.25 0.82
C GLN A 207 -17.32 9.42 1.74
N PRO A 208 -16.74 8.57 2.61
CA PRO A 208 -17.54 7.84 3.59
C PRO A 208 -18.01 8.80 4.68
N LYS A 209 -19.26 8.58 5.17
CA LYS A 209 -19.76 9.19 6.40
C LYS A 209 -19.31 8.41 7.62
N GLU A 210 -19.21 9.07 8.76
CA GLU A 210 -18.93 8.40 10.05
C GLU A 210 -20.12 7.57 10.54
N THR A 211 -21.34 7.95 10.14
CA THR A 211 -22.57 7.23 10.47
C THR A 211 -22.69 5.94 9.66
N PRO A 212 -23.30 4.87 10.23
CA PRO A 212 -23.42 3.57 9.58
C PRO A 212 -24.48 3.49 8.48
N ASP A 213 -24.96 4.61 7.96
CA ASP A 213 -25.80 4.62 6.78
C ASP A 213 -25.01 4.26 5.51
N ASP A 214 -25.69 3.71 4.52
CA ASP A 214 -25.06 3.24 3.28
C ASP A 214 -24.79 4.36 2.25
N ASP A 215 -24.98 5.62 2.66
CA ASP A 215 -24.83 6.75 1.78
C ASP A 215 -23.37 7.23 1.68
N LEU A 216 -22.90 7.46 0.48
CA LEU A 216 -21.60 8.05 0.16
C LEU A 216 -21.84 9.40 -0.50
N PRO A 217 -21.87 10.50 0.26
CA PRO A 217 -22.02 11.83 -0.33
C PRO A 217 -20.81 12.18 -1.22
N ALA A 218 -21.04 13.08 -2.16
CA ALA A 218 -19.97 13.69 -2.92
C ALA A 218 -18.98 14.39 -1.99
N TYR A 219 -17.69 14.27 -2.31
CA TYR A 219 -16.64 14.98 -1.58
C TYR A 219 -16.69 16.48 -1.89
N GLY A 220 -17.00 17.28 -0.89
CA GLY A 220 -17.14 18.75 -1.00
C GLY A 220 -15.85 19.53 -0.68
N GLY A 221 -14.70 18.90 -0.57
CA GLY A 221 -13.44 19.58 -0.27
C GLY A 221 -12.99 20.48 -1.41
N SER A 222 -12.38 21.63 -1.07
CA SER A 222 -11.86 22.59 -2.04
C SER A 222 -10.69 22.05 -2.89
N ASP A 223 -10.10 20.93 -2.48
CA ASP A 223 -9.01 20.24 -3.16
C ASP A 223 -9.49 19.10 -4.10
N ALA A 224 -10.80 18.89 -4.24
CA ALA A 224 -11.35 17.84 -5.09
C ALA A 224 -10.81 17.88 -6.53
N ALA A 225 -10.69 19.08 -7.10
CA ALA A 225 -10.15 19.29 -8.45
C ALA A 225 -8.62 19.08 -8.54
N GLN A 226 -7.92 19.02 -7.41
CA GLN A 226 -6.47 18.80 -7.36
C GLN A 226 -6.09 17.35 -7.06
N MET A 227 -7.07 16.50 -6.80
CA MET A 227 -6.86 15.07 -6.58
C MET A 227 -6.40 14.41 -7.88
N THR A 228 -5.24 13.75 -7.83
CA THR A 228 -4.65 13.07 -8.99
C THR A 228 -4.68 11.56 -8.84
N VAL A 229 -4.57 10.85 -9.96
CA VAL A 229 -4.46 9.39 -9.98
C VAL A 229 -3.32 8.92 -9.06
N GLY A 230 -2.13 9.49 -9.20
CA GLY A 230 -0.98 9.14 -8.37
C GLY A 230 -1.16 9.48 -6.89
N GLY A 231 -1.81 10.62 -6.60
CA GLY A 231 -2.16 11.03 -5.23
C GLY A 231 -3.07 10.03 -4.54
N GLU A 232 -4.14 9.58 -5.23
CA GLU A 232 -5.07 8.60 -4.69
C GLU A 232 -4.44 7.20 -4.56
N LEU A 233 -3.62 6.78 -5.50
CA LEU A 233 -2.85 5.53 -5.39
C LEU A 233 -1.90 5.57 -4.19
N ASN A 234 -1.25 6.69 -3.92
CA ASN A 234 -0.42 6.89 -2.73
C ASN A 234 -1.26 6.83 -1.44
N LYS A 235 -2.46 7.42 -1.41
CA LYS A 235 -3.38 7.31 -0.26
C LYS A 235 -3.78 5.86 -0.01
N ILE A 236 -4.17 5.10 -1.03
CA ILE A 236 -4.47 3.67 -0.89
C ILE A 236 -3.28 2.93 -0.29
N ALA A 237 -2.08 3.14 -0.82
CA ALA A 237 -0.87 2.48 -0.34
C ALA A 237 -0.56 2.82 1.13
N CYS A 238 -0.65 4.10 1.50
CA CYS A 238 -0.44 4.54 2.87
C CYS A 238 -1.51 4.02 3.81
N ASN A 239 -2.78 4.03 3.41
CA ASN A 239 -3.89 3.53 4.21
C ASN A 239 -3.77 2.03 4.48
N VAL A 240 -3.47 1.22 3.46
CA VAL A 240 -3.23 -0.22 3.62
C VAL A 240 -2.06 -0.47 4.58
N ALA A 241 -0.96 0.26 4.43
CA ALA A 241 0.20 0.15 5.31
C ALA A 241 -0.14 0.54 6.77
N MET A 242 -0.81 1.67 6.97
CA MET A 242 -1.17 2.18 8.29
C MET A 242 -2.28 1.37 8.96
N GLY A 243 -3.18 0.75 8.20
CA GLY A 243 -4.19 -0.17 8.71
C GLY A 243 -3.58 -1.31 9.52
N ARG A 244 -2.39 -1.77 9.15
CA ARG A 244 -1.63 -2.77 9.92
C ARG A 244 -1.13 -2.23 11.26
N SER A 245 -0.70 -0.97 11.33
CA SER A 245 -0.36 -0.31 12.60
C SER A 245 -1.59 -0.10 13.47
N MET A 246 -2.74 0.26 12.88
CA MET A 246 -4.01 0.35 13.59
C MET A 246 -4.46 -1.00 14.17
N GLY A 247 -4.18 -2.10 13.46
CA GLY A 247 -4.37 -3.46 13.96
C GLY A 247 -3.42 -3.87 15.09
N GLY A 248 -2.41 -3.06 15.41
CA GLY A 248 -1.42 -3.35 16.48
C GLY A 248 -0.31 -4.31 16.05
N VAL A 249 -0.22 -4.65 14.76
CA VAL A 249 0.66 -5.74 14.28
C VAL A 249 1.97 -5.28 13.64
N HIS A 250 2.11 -3.97 13.36
CA HIS A 250 3.32 -3.39 12.75
C HIS A 250 3.75 -2.09 13.41
N TRP A 251 5.05 -1.84 13.39
CA TRP A 251 5.66 -0.56 13.74
C TRP A 251 5.54 0.42 12.57
N ARG A 252 5.54 1.71 12.87
CA ARG A 252 5.51 2.75 11.82
C ARG A 252 6.64 2.60 10.82
N THR A 253 7.86 2.31 11.29
CA THR A 253 9.04 2.13 10.43
C THR A 253 8.94 0.92 9.52
N ASP A 254 8.26 -0.16 9.94
CA ASP A 254 8.01 -1.32 9.09
C ASP A 254 7.26 -0.89 7.82
N ASN A 255 6.26 -0.02 7.98
CA ASN A 255 5.42 0.46 6.89
C ASN A 255 6.18 1.45 5.98
N THR A 256 6.76 2.50 6.55
CA THR A 256 7.39 3.57 5.76
C THR A 256 8.57 3.08 4.93
N ARG A 257 9.37 2.17 5.47
CA ARG A 257 10.50 1.59 4.74
C ARG A 257 10.06 0.55 3.71
N SER A 258 9.00 -0.19 4.01
CA SER A 258 8.52 -1.21 3.07
C SER A 258 7.74 -0.64 1.88
N LEU A 259 7.07 0.50 2.01
CA LEU A 259 6.54 1.22 0.84
C LEU A 259 7.66 1.51 -0.16
N ARG A 260 8.79 2.04 0.30
CA ARG A 260 9.95 2.32 -0.55
C ARG A 260 10.63 1.07 -1.10
N LEU A 261 10.71 0.00 -0.30
CA LEU A 261 11.19 -1.30 -0.80
C LEU A 261 10.31 -1.81 -1.95
N GLY A 262 9.00 -1.69 -1.81
CA GLY A 262 8.05 -2.05 -2.87
C GLY A 262 8.26 -1.22 -4.14
N GLU A 263 8.41 0.09 -3.98
CA GLU A 263 8.72 1.01 -5.09
C GLU A 263 10.02 0.61 -5.81
N GLN A 264 11.08 0.31 -5.06
CA GLN A 264 12.34 -0.15 -5.65
C GLN A 264 12.17 -1.46 -6.42
N VAL A 265 11.41 -2.42 -5.89
CA VAL A 265 11.13 -3.69 -6.57
C VAL A 265 10.40 -3.46 -7.89
N ALA A 266 9.39 -2.59 -7.90
CA ALA A 266 8.65 -2.24 -9.11
C ALA A 266 9.55 -1.56 -10.15
N THR A 267 10.37 -0.61 -9.72
CA THR A 267 11.31 0.10 -10.59
C THR A 267 12.31 -0.84 -11.25
N ILE A 268 12.88 -1.76 -10.46
CA ILE A 268 13.82 -2.77 -10.99
C ILE A 268 13.12 -3.70 -11.98
N MET A 269 11.87 -4.08 -11.71
CA MET A 269 11.08 -4.90 -12.63
C MET A 269 10.84 -4.16 -13.94
N LEU A 270 10.37 -2.92 -13.91
CA LEU A 270 10.18 -2.08 -15.07
C LEU A 270 11.48 -1.85 -15.86
N LYS A 271 12.60 -1.57 -15.14
CA LYS A 271 13.94 -1.43 -15.74
C LYS A 271 14.31 -2.66 -16.58
N ARG A 272 14.08 -3.85 -16.05
CA ARG A 272 14.39 -5.11 -16.75
C ARG A 272 13.50 -5.31 -17.97
N GLN A 273 12.21 -5.15 -17.78
CA GLN A 273 11.22 -5.34 -18.84
C GLN A 273 11.34 -4.30 -19.97
N SER A 274 11.78 -3.08 -19.66
CA SER A 274 11.96 -2.03 -20.68
C SER A 274 13.00 -2.40 -21.76
N LYS A 275 13.84 -3.41 -21.52
CA LYS A 275 14.76 -3.96 -22.52
C LYS A 275 14.08 -4.93 -23.48
N ASP A 276 13.00 -5.57 -23.04
CA ASP A 276 12.33 -6.65 -23.76
C ASP A 276 11.27 -6.12 -24.73
N TYR A 277 10.83 -4.86 -24.58
CA TYR A 277 9.86 -4.25 -25.47
C TYR A 277 10.49 -3.81 -26.78
N ALA A 278 9.90 -4.28 -27.89
CA ALA A 278 10.30 -3.89 -29.25
C ALA A 278 9.67 -2.55 -29.68
N GLU A 279 8.55 -2.18 -29.08
CA GLU A 279 7.85 -0.91 -29.33
C GLU A 279 8.71 0.27 -28.85
N LYS A 280 9.07 1.14 -29.76
CA LYS A 280 9.94 2.30 -29.49
C LYS A 280 9.27 3.59 -29.97
N PRO A 281 9.52 4.72 -29.32
CA PRO A 281 10.21 4.85 -28.04
C PRO A 281 9.36 4.32 -26.87
N PHE A 282 9.98 3.65 -25.92
CA PHE A 282 9.36 3.19 -24.68
C PHE A 282 10.01 3.91 -23.51
N ARG A 283 9.20 4.65 -22.77
CA ARG A 283 9.60 5.32 -21.53
C ARG A 283 8.41 5.32 -20.58
N LEU A 284 8.63 5.04 -19.33
CA LEU A 284 7.63 5.22 -18.28
C LEU A 284 8.17 6.15 -17.20
N SER A 285 7.32 7.01 -16.66
CA SER A 285 7.68 7.98 -15.63
C SER A 285 6.65 7.98 -14.52
N TYR A 286 7.08 8.26 -13.30
CA TYR A 286 6.19 8.41 -12.16
C TYR A 286 6.84 9.24 -11.07
N ARG A 287 6.04 9.82 -10.14
CA ARG A 287 6.53 10.43 -8.91
C ARG A 287 6.65 9.38 -7.81
N SER A 288 7.85 9.30 -7.22
CA SER A 288 8.14 8.40 -6.11
C SER A 288 7.33 8.78 -4.84
N PHE A 289 7.36 7.92 -3.81
CA PHE A 289 6.82 8.26 -2.49
C PHE A 289 7.56 9.42 -1.80
N ASP A 290 8.74 9.75 -2.26
CA ASP A 290 9.51 10.92 -1.79
C ASP A 290 9.37 12.14 -2.72
N GLY A 291 8.45 12.09 -3.69
CA GLY A 291 8.14 13.21 -4.60
C GLY A 291 9.12 13.39 -5.77
N LEU A 292 10.10 12.51 -5.91
CA LEU A 292 11.09 12.56 -6.99
C LEU A 292 10.50 12.02 -8.30
N LEU A 293 10.82 12.65 -9.42
CA LEU A 293 10.50 12.10 -10.73
C LEU A 293 11.45 10.93 -11.03
N VAL A 294 10.89 9.76 -11.27
CA VAL A 294 11.62 8.56 -11.70
C VAL A 294 11.24 8.25 -13.13
N THR A 295 12.22 8.04 -13.99
CA THR A 295 12.03 7.67 -15.39
C THR A 295 12.75 6.37 -15.68
N VAL A 296 12.04 5.43 -16.33
CA VAL A 296 12.56 4.14 -16.78
C VAL A 296 12.54 4.08 -18.29
N GLU A 297 13.70 3.89 -18.90
CA GLU A 297 13.85 3.86 -20.35
C GLU A 297 14.99 2.92 -20.76
N ASN A 298 14.73 1.99 -21.68
CA ASN A 298 15.74 1.12 -22.29
C ASN A 298 16.72 0.45 -21.30
N GLY A 299 16.22 0.00 -20.16
CA GLY A 299 17.04 -0.63 -19.10
C GLY A 299 17.84 0.33 -18.24
N ALA A 300 17.58 1.62 -18.33
CA ALA A 300 18.11 2.64 -17.43
C ALA A 300 17.02 3.21 -16.54
N VAL A 301 17.40 3.70 -15.37
CA VAL A 301 16.55 4.46 -14.46
C VAL A 301 17.23 5.80 -14.21
N LYS A 302 16.49 6.90 -14.36
CA LYS A 302 16.94 8.25 -14.08
C LYS A 302 16.12 8.83 -12.94
N VAL A 303 16.80 9.46 -11.99
CA VAL A 303 16.20 10.12 -10.81
C VAL A 303 16.84 11.49 -10.64
N PRO A 304 16.44 12.49 -11.44
CA PRO A 304 16.97 13.84 -11.29
C PRO A 304 16.77 14.36 -9.85
N GLY A 305 17.85 14.74 -9.20
CA GLY A 305 17.83 15.20 -7.80
C GLY A 305 18.26 14.17 -6.76
N ASP A 306 18.43 12.88 -7.13
CA ASP A 306 18.99 11.85 -6.25
C ASP A 306 20.00 10.94 -6.96
N PRO A 307 21.27 11.38 -7.14
CA PRO A 307 22.30 10.59 -7.79
C PRO A 307 22.62 9.26 -7.08
N ALA A 308 22.40 9.20 -5.76
CA ALA A 308 22.66 7.98 -5.01
C ALA A 308 21.62 6.90 -5.32
N LEU A 309 20.34 7.29 -5.43
CA LEU A 309 19.26 6.40 -5.85
C LEU A 309 19.40 5.98 -7.31
N GLU A 310 19.84 6.88 -8.18
CA GLU A 310 20.12 6.57 -9.58
C GLU A 310 21.26 5.55 -9.70
N ALA A 311 22.36 5.74 -8.94
CA ALA A 311 23.48 4.79 -8.87
C ALA A 311 23.05 3.42 -8.32
N PHE A 312 22.13 3.38 -7.34
CA PHE A 312 21.55 2.13 -6.86
C PHE A 312 20.83 1.37 -7.98
N TYR A 313 20.06 2.06 -8.80
CA TYR A 313 19.36 1.42 -9.93
C TYR A 313 20.30 1.07 -11.09
N ALA A 314 21.48 1.65 -11.19
CA ALA A 314 22.45 1.34 -12.24
C ALA A 314 23.08 -0.06 -12.08
N GLN A 315 23.12 -0.59 -10.86
CA GLN A 315 23.58 -1.95 -10.55
C GLN A 315 22.62 -3.00 -11.10
#